data_79defb0fd89695ef71055f25e507042f
#
_entry.id   79defb0fd89695ef71055f25e507042f
#
_cell.length_a   1.000
_cell.length_b   1.000
_cell.length_c   1.000
_cell.angle_alpha   90.00
_cell.angle_beta   90.00
_cell.angle_gamma   90.00
#
_symmetry.space_group_name_H-M   'P 1'
#
loop_
_entity.id
_entity.type
_entity.pdbx_description
1 polymer ?
#
loop_
_entity_poly.entity_id
_entity_poly.type
_entity_poly.pdbx_seq_one_letter_code
_entity_poly.pdbx_strand_id
1 'polypeptide(L)'
;MAKKHLDTKMFGDICKNELKKDAIVKYNCGEYEVDIHVKPYSTMQEKQTIVETVWACCGGADYHIAAQNPAFRLMVLYTYCDNLKIDLGKGITAYYDLVMHTGLYKAVCSEIDEKDLDELNDMMWDYFRFMEERETKSNIDKALSSLLDVVNEKISGIDVNDLLADIKKVAEAADDGSIVEKVLEHFNKAGDDDGNSDTRAKESDSGKD
;
A
#
# COMPACT_ATOMS: atom_id res chain seq x y z
N MET A 1 31.82 36.14 14.37
CA MET A 1 31.82 35.24 13.20
C MET A 1 30.46 35.37 12.48
N ALA A 2 30.47 35.77 11.21
CA ALA A 2 29.25 35.84 10.41
C ALA A 2 28.74 34.41 10.16
N LYS A 3 27.47 34.12 10.49
CA LYS A 3 26.83 32.85 10.15
C LYS A 3 26.74 32.75 8.62
N LYS A 4 27.52 31.86 8.01
CA LYS A 4 27.34 31.53 6.59
C LYS A 4 26.00 30.82 6.42
N HIS A 5 25.18 31.30 5.54
CA HIS A 5 23.97 30.57 5.12
C HIS A 5 24.38 29.44 4.18
N LEU A 6 23.77 28.26 4.36
CA LEU A 6 23.95 27.13 3.48
C LEU A 6 23.29 27.46 2.14
N ASP A 7 24.07 27.51 1.07
CA ASP A 7 23.55 27.65 -0.29
C ASP A 7 23.55 26.30 -1.03
N THR A 8 22.91 26.25 -2.18
CA THR A 8 22.76 25.02 -2.98
C THR A 8 24.11 24.42 -3.40
N LYS A 9 25.14 25.28 -3.61
CA LYS A 9 26.47 24.83 -3.98
C LYS A 9 27.18 24.18 -2.80
N MET A 10 27.14 24.82 -1.62
CA MET A 10 27.68 24.26 -0.39
C MET A 10 27.00 22.96 -0.01
N PHE A 11 25.67 22.86 -0.19
CA PHE A 11 24.95 21.60 0.00
C PHE A 11 25.45 20.50 -0.94
N GLY A 12 25.62 20.81 -2.23
CA GLY A 12 26.17 19.87 -3.20
C GLY A 12 27.59 19.40 -2.88
N ASP A 13 28.44 20.32 -2.36
CA ASP A 13 29.80 19.99 -1.96
C ASP A 13 29.83 19.10 -0.69
N ILE A 14 28.96 19.34 0.27
CA ILE A 14 28.79 18.49 1.46
C ILE A 14 28.37 17.08 1.02
N CYS A 15 27.32 16.97 0.19
CA CYS A 15 26.87 15.66 -0.31
C CYS A 15 28.00 14.88 -0.99
N LYS A 16 28.77 15.52 -1.87
CA LYS A 16 29.89 14.86 -2.56
C LYS A 16 31.01 14.38 -1.65
N ASN A 17 31.23 15.05 -0.53
CA ASN A 17 32.32 14.73 0.38
C ASN A 17 31.93 13.77 1.50
N GLU A 18 30.68 13.77 1.91
CA GLU A 18 30.19 12.99 3.06
C GLU A 18 29.44 11.72 2.64
N LEU A 19 28.95 11.64 1.39
CA LEU A 19 28.27 10.43 0.92
C LEU A 19 29.27 9.30 0.64
N LYS A 20 28.88 8.09 0.97
CA LYS A 20 29.59 6.86 0.63
C LYS A 20 29.70 6.75 -0.90
N LYS A 21 30.84 6.27 -1.39
CA LYS A 21 31.10 6.11 -2.82
C LYS A 21 30.73 4.70 -3.27
N ASP A 22 30.50 4.53 -4.59
CA ASP A 22 30.30 3.23 -5.21
C ASP A 22 31.45 2.28 -4.85
N ALA A 23 31.11 1.04 -4.58
CA ALA A 23 32.04 0.00 -4.16
C ALA A 23 32.08 -1.15 -5.19
N ILE A 24 33.18 -1.90 -5.16
CA ILE A 24 33.30 -3.14 -5.93
C ILE A 24 33.45 -4.28 -4.93
N VAL A 25 32.45 -5.16 -4.93
CA VAL A 25 32.46 -6.40 -4.15
C VAL A 25 33.03 -7.53 -4.98
N LYS A 26 34.11 -8.12 -4.53
CA LYS A 26 34.63 -9.34 -5.14
C LYS A 26 33.91 -10.54 -4.55
N TYR A 27 33.12 -11.19 -5.38
CA TYR A 27 32.33 -12.33 -4.94
C TYR A 27 32.81 -13.62 -5.64
N ASN A 28 33.18 -14.62 -4.81
CA ASN A 28 33.60 -15.92 -5.31
C ASN A 28 32.41 -16.86 -5.44
N CYS A 29 32.14 -17.30 -6.64
CA CYS A 29 31.11 -18.26 -6.96
C CYS A 29 31.73 -19.56 -7.53
N GLY A 30 32.13 -20.46 -6.65
CA GLY A 30 32.85 -21.68 -7.05
C GLY A 30 34.22 -21.39 -7.65
N GLU A 31 34.38 -21.66 -8.95
CA GLU A 31 35.64 -21.40 -9.69
C GLU A 31 35.70 -19.98 -10.28
N TYR A 32 34.63 -19.19 -10.14
CA TYR A 32 34.54 -17.86 -10.73
C TYR A 32 34.66 -16.77 -9.66
N GLU A 33 35.47 -15.77 -9.93
CA GLU A 33 35.48 -14.51 -9.20
C GLU A 33 34.71 -13.47 -10.03
N VAL A 34 33.76 -12.81 -9.43
CA VAL A 34 32.92 -11.79 -10.09
C VAL A 34 33.04 -10.48 -9.33
N ASP A 35 33.39 -9.42 -10.05
CA ASP A 35 33.37 -8.07 -9.51
C ASP A 35 31.93 -7.52 -9.62
N ILE A 36 31.32 -7.20 -8.48
CA ILE A 36 29.96 -6.64 -8.41
C ILE A 36 30.06 -5.18 -8.05
N HIS A 37 29.51 -4.32 -8.90
CA HIS A 37 29.49 -2.88 -8.70
C HIS A 37 28.26 -2.52 -7.88
N VAL A 38 28.47 -1.98 -6.69
CA VAL A 38 27.42 -1.65 -5.73
C VAL A 38 27.35 -0.14 -5.53
N LYS A 39 26.21 0.46 -5.81
CA LYS A 39 25.91 1.83 -5.42
C LYS A 39 25.42 1.87 -3.97
N PRO A 40 25.92 2.79 -3.13
CA PRO A 40 25.60 2.82 -1.71
C PRO A 40 24.22 3.42 -1.40
N TYR A 41 23.61 4.12 -2.36
CA TYR A 41 22.34 4.80 -2.20
C TYR A 41 21.42 4.54 -3.37
N SER A 42 20.12 4.51 -3.11
CA SER A 42 19.06 4.51 -4.12
C SER A 42 18.28 5.83 -4.09
N THR A 43 17.70 6.17 -5.23
CA THR A 43 16.78 7.30 -5.32
C THR A 43 15.43 6.96 -4.68
N MET A 44 14.66 7.98 -4.29
CA MET A 44 13.30 7.80 -3.78
C MET A 44 12.41 7.00 -4.76
N GLN A 45 12.56 7.24 -6.07
CA GLN A 45 11.79 6.55 -7.10
C GLN A 45 12.17 5.06 -7.18
N GLU A 46 13.46 4.74 -7.04
CA GLU A 46 13.93 3.35 -6.99
C GLU A 46 13.42 2.64 -5.75
N LYS A 47 13.47 3.27 -4.58
CA LYS A 47 12.89 2.74 -3.32
C LYS A 47 11.41 2.44 -3.47
N GLN A 48 10.65 3.37 -4.04
CA GLN A 48 9.23 3.17 -4.32
C GLN A 48 9.01 1.98 -5.25
N THR A 49 9.79 1.86 -6.32
CA THR A 49 9.70 0.72 -7.26
C THR A 49 9.99 -0.61 -6.55
N ILE A 50 10.99 -0.65 -5.67
CA ILE A 50 11.28 -1.85 -4.86
C ILE A 50 10.05 -2.26 -4.05
N VAL A 51 9.50 -1.33 -3.28
CA VAL A 51 8.38 -1.58 -2.36
C VAL A 51 7.14 -2.06 -3.11
N GLU A 52 6.77 -1.39 -4.21
CA GLU A 52 5.63 -1.76 -5.06
C GLU A 52 5.83 -3.14 -5.71
N THR A 53 7.06 -3.44 -6.17
CA THR A 53 7.37 -4.73 -6.78
C THR A 53 7.33 -5.85 -5.75
N VAL A 54 7.87 -5.64 -4.54
CA VAL A 54 7.82 -6.63 -3.46
C VAL A 54 6.37 -6.92 -3.08
N TRP A 55 5.52 -5.90 -2.94
CA TRP A 55 4.09 -6.06 -2.69
C TRP A 55 3.40 -6.90 -3.78
N ALA A 56 3.62 -6.56 -5.05
CA ALA A 56 3.05 -7.29 -6.18
C ALA A 56 3.52 -8.75 -6.21
N CYS A 57 4.80 -9.01 -5.90
CA CYS A 57 5.36 -10.36 -5.82
C CYS A 57 4.80 -11.18 -4.65
N CYS A 58 4.32 -10.53 -3.60
CA CYS A 58 3.64 -11.19 -2.48
C CYS A 58 2.17 -11.53 -2.78
N GLY A 59 1.67 -11.24 -3.97
CA GLY A 59 0.29 -11.53 -4.36
C GLY A 59 -0.71 -10.40 -4.08
N GLY A 60 -0.26 -9.23 -3.65
CA GLY A 60 -1.15 -8.12 -3.31
C GLY A 60 -2.15 -8.52 -2.23
N ALA A 61 -3.45 -8.51 -2.57
CA ALA A 61 -4.54 -8.89 -1.68
C ALA A 61 -4.47 -10.33 -1.15
N ASP A 62 -3.93 -11.26 -1.97
CA ASP A 62 -3.71 -12.65 -1.58
C ASP A 62 -2.31 -12.85 -0.97
N TYR A 63 -1.94 -11.98 -0.05
CA TYR A 63 -0.61 -11.84 0.51
C TYR A 63 0.03 -13.15 1.01
N HIS A 64 1.18 -13.49 0.40
CA HIS A 64 2.02 -14.63 0.79
C HIS A 64 3.29 -14.16 1.49
N ILE A 65 3.28 -14.13 2.82
CA ILE A 65 4.41 -13.68 3.66
C ILE A 65 5.73 -14.38 3.33
N ALA A 66 5.69 -15.64 2.90
CA ALA A 66 6.88 -16.39 2.53
C ALA A 66 7.62 -15.81 1.30
N ALA A 67 6.93 -15.06 0.43
CA ALA A 67 7.51 -14.43 -0.74
C ALA A 67 8.20 -13.08 -0.44
N GLN A 68 7.88 -12.45 0.68
CA GLN A 68 8.34 -11.10 1.02
C GLN A 68 9.87 -10.99 1.10
N ASN A 69 10.51 -11.84 1.90
CA ASN A 69 11.94 -11.78 2.12
C ASN A 69 12.76 -12.08 0.85
N PRO A 70 12.50 -13.15 0.08
CA PRO A 70 13.20 -13.39 -1.17
C PRO A 70 12.93 -12.31 -2.22
N ALA A 71 11.71 -11.76 -2.30
CA ALA A 71 11.40 -10.64 -3.20
C ALA A 71 12.20 -9.38 -2.83
N PHE A 72 12.21 -9.01 -1.56
CA PHE A 72 12.96 -7.86 -1.07
C PHE A 72 14.45 -7.99 -1.38
N ARG A 73 15.07 -9.11 -1.05
CA ARG A 73 16.49 -9.36 -1.34
C ARG A 73 16.81 -9.31 -2.83
N LEU A 74 15.94 -9.88 -3.66
CA LEU A 74 16.11 -9.83 -5.12
C LEU A 74 16.05 -8.40 -5.63
N MET A 75 15.10 -7.60 -5.15
CA MET A 75 14.96 -6.22 -5.56
C MET A 75 16.10 -5.33 -5.08
N VAL A 76 16.64 -5.58 -3.89
CA VAL A 76 17.85 -4.91 -3.41
C VAL A 76 19.03 -5.23 -4.34
N LEU A 77 19.30 -6.49 -4.66
CA LEU A 77 20.35 -6.86 -5.60
C LEU A 77 20.14 -6.24 -6.99
N TYR A 78 18.91 -6.27 -7.49
CA TYR A 78 18.56 -5.69 -8.79
C TYR A 78 18.80 -4.18 -8.86
N THR A 79 18.49 -3.46 -7.78
CA THR A 79 18.53 -2.00 -7.76
C THR A 79 19.91 -1.45 -7.43
N TYR A 80 20.62 -2.08 -6.46
CA TYR A 80 21.89 -1.55 -5.98
C TYR A 80 23.12 -2.11 -6.72
N CYS A 81 22.95 -3.12 -7.58
CA CYS A 81 24.05 -3.70 -8.35
C CYS A 81 23.92 -3.40 -9.83
N ASP A 82 24.81 -2.57 -10.38
CA ASP A 82 24.68 -2.10 -11.77
C ASP A 82 25.00 -3.20 -12.81
N ASN A 83 25.79 -4.19 -12.45
CA ASN A 83 26.26 -5.22 -13.39
C ASN A 83 25.64 -6.61 -13.18
N LEU A 84 24.71 -6.76 -12.25
CA LEU A 84 23.93 -7.99 -12.10
C LEU A 84 22.76 -8.02 -13.12
N LYS A 85 22.81 -8.97 -14.04
CA LYS A 85 21.74 -9.18 -15.04
C LYS A 85 20.65 -10.07 -14.44
N ILE A 86 19.76 -9.47 -13.67
CA ILE A 86 18.59 -10.14 -13.13
C ILE A 86 17.40 -9.91 -14.08
N ASP A 87 16.83 -11.00 -14.58
CA ASP A 87 15.62 -10.97 -15.42
C ASP A 87 14.38 -11.18 -14.51
N LEU A 88 13.75 -10.08 -14.11
CA LEU A 88 12.57 -10.11 -13.23
C LEU A 88 11.40 -10.89 -13.86
N GLY A 89 11.35 -11.04 -15.19
CA GLY A 89 10.31 -11.80 -15.88
C GLY A 89 10.34 -13.31 -15.57
N LYS A 90 11.46 -13.82 -15.04
CA LYS A 90 11.56 -15.22 -14.58
C LYS A 90 10.93 -15.47 -13.21
N GLY A 91 10.54 -14.43 -12.53
CA GLY A 91 9.96 -14.48 -11.19
C GLY A 91 10.97 -14.80 -10.08
N ILE A 92 10.53 -14.68 -8.84
CA ILE A 92 11.36 -14.83 -7.64
C ILE A 92 11.92 -16.25 -7.51
N THR A 93 11.13 -17.25 -7.88
CA THR A 93 11.49 -18.68 -7.72
C THR A 93 12.79 -19.02 -8.44
N ALA A 94 13.03 -18.39 -9.61
CA ALA A 94 14.26 -18.63 -10.38
C ALA A 94 15.54 -18.15 -9.67
N TYR A 95 15.42 -17.22 -8.75
CA TYR A 95 16.53 -16.61 -8.02
C TYR A 95 16.54 -16.94 -6.52
N TYR A 96 15.62 -17.79 -6.07
CA TYR A 96 15.44 -18.07 -4.65
C TYR A 96 16.75 -18.53 -3.97
N ASP A 97 17.43 -19.53 -4.54
CA ASP A 97 18.67 -20.05 -3.99
C ASP A 97 19.78 -18.98 -3.98
N LEU A 98 19.85 -18.15 -5.03
CA LEU A 98 20.81 -17.07 -5.12
C LEU A 98 20.64 -16.08 -3.97
N VAL A 99 19.43 -15.62 -3.70
CA VAL A 99 19.17 -14.57 -2.69
C VAL A 99 19.08 -15.08 -1.28
N MET A 100 18.72 -16.35 -1.07
CA MET A 100 18.49 -16.93 0.24
C MET A 100 19.64 -17.79 0.76
N HIS A 101 20.31 -18.53 -0.13
CA HIS A 101 21.26 -19.56 0.28
C HIS A 101 22.73 -19.20 -0.04
N THR A 102 22.97 -18.15 -0.83
CA THR A 102 24.32 -17.64 -1.07
C THR A 102 24.69 -16.49 -0.14
N GLY A 103 25.97 -16.20 0.00
CA GLY A 103 26.48 -15.03 0.72
C GLY A 103 26.38 -13.71 -0.05
N LEU A 104 25.90 -13.73 -1.31
CA LEU A 104 25.89 -12.59 -2.21
C LEU A 104 25.12 -11.39 -1.64
N TYR A 105 23.88 -11.61 -1.19
CA TYR A 105 23.06 -10.56 -0.60
C TYR A 105 23.75 -9.86 0.57
N LYS A 106 24.35 -10.65 1.49
CA LYS A 106 25.07 -10.11 2.64
C LYS A 106 26.29 -9.29 2.22
N ALA A 107 27.06 -9.77 1.24
CA ALA A 107 28.22 -9.09 0.72
C ALA A 107 27.87 -7.76 0.07
N VAL A 108 26.76 -7.68 -0.67
CA VAL A 108 26.26 -6.44 -1.28
C VAL A 108 25.76 -5.48 -0.19
N CYS A 109 24.96 -5.95 0.77
CA CYS A 109 24.42 -5.10 1.84
C CYS A 109 25.52 -4.45 2.72
N SER A 110 26.70 -5.08 2.86
CA SER A 110 27.80 -4.46 3.60
C SER A 110 28.36 -3.20 2.93
N GLU A 111 28.13 -3.03 1.64
CA GLU A 111 28.57 -1.86 0.87
C GLU A 111 27.49 -0.79 0.71
N ILE A 112 26.22 -1.12 0.92
CA ILE A 112 25.14 -0.14 0.94
C ILE A 112 25.22 0.69 2.24
N ASP A 113 24.76 1.92 2.19
CA ASP A 113 24.66 2.76 3.39
C ASP A 113 23.54 2.20 4.31
N GLU A 114 23.86 2.03 5.59
CA GLU A 114 22.94 1.45 6.57
C GLU A 114 21.64 2.26 6.68
N LYS A 115 21.74 3.58 6.67
CA LYS A 115 20.57 4.46 6.75
C LYS A 115 19.70 4.36 5.52
N ASP A 116 20.27 4.11 4.34
CA ASP A 116 19.54 3.95 3.08
C ASP A 116 18.73 2.64 3.08
N LEU A 117 19.32 1.56 3.63
CA LEU A 117 18.63 0.28 3.84
C LEU A 117 17.54 0.37 4.91
N ASP A 118 17.81 1.08 6.01
CA ASP A 118 16.84 1.28 7.09
C ASP A 118 15.62 2.06 6.55
N GLU A 119 15.86 3.17 5.83
CA GLU A 119 14.80 3.95 5.19
C GLU A 119 13.97 3.11 4.22
N LEU A 120 14.63 2.29 3.37
CA LEU A 120 13.92 1.38 2.46
C LEU A 120 13.06 0.37 3.21
N ASN A 121 13.58 -0.18 4.31
CA ASN A 121 12.85 -1.14 5.12
C ASN A 121 11.64 -0.49 5.80
N ASP A 122 11.78 0.71 6.34
CA ASP A 122 10.68 1.48 6.93
C ASP A 122 9.62 1.82 5.89
N MET A 123 10.02 2.28 4.69
CA MET A 123 9.11 2.52 3.57
C MET A 123 8.33 1.26 3.17
N MET A 124 8.98 0.09 3.19
CA MET A 124 8.33 -1.19 2.87
C MET A 124 7.21 -1.51 3.88
N TRP A 125 7.48 -1.37 5.18
CA TRP A 125 6.50 -1.64 6.22
C TRP A 125 5.35 -0.64 6.22
N ASP A 126 5.63 0.63 5.99
CA ASP A 126 4.60 1.68 5.91
C ASP A 126 3.71 1.48 4.68
N TYR A 127 4.29 1.12 3.54
CA TYR A 127 3.53 0.81 2.33
C TYR A 127 2.62 -0.41 2.51
N PHE A 128 3.13 -1.47 3.12
CA PHE A 128 2.36 -2.69 3.36
C PHE A 128 1.18 -2.42 4.28
N ARG A 129 1.40 -1.69 5.38
CA ARG A 129 0.34 -1.26 6.28
C ARG A 129 -0.72 -0.41 5.57
N PHE A 130 -0.28 0.55 4.77
CA PHE A 130 -1.17 1.39 3.98
C PHE A 130 -2.03 0.57 3.00
N MET A 131 -1.43 -0.41 2.32
CA MET A 131 -2.15 -1.26 1.37
C MET A 131 -3.15 -2.18 2.05
N GLU A 132 -2.79 -2.79 3.19
CA GLU A 132 -3.71 -3.59 4.02
C GLU A 132 -4.91 -2.77 4.49
N GLU A 133 -4.68 -1.55 5.01
CA GLU A 133 -5.76 -0.65 5.43
C GLU A 133 -6.67 -0.26 4.25
N ARG A 134 -6.09 0.01 3.09
CA ARG A 134 -6.83 0.36 1.88
C ARG A 134 -7.70 -0.80 1.39
N GLU A 135 -7.16 -2.02 1.39
CA GLU A 135 -7.91 -3.22 0.98
C GLU A 135 -9.04 -3.53 1.94
N THR A 136 -8.78 -3.41 3.25
CA THR A 136 -9.81 -3.59 4.27
C THR A 136 -10.95 -2.59 4.07
N LYS A 137 -10.66 -1.30 3.88
CA LYS A 137 -11.68 -0.28 3.57
C LYS A 137 -12.46 -0.59 2.29
N SER A 138 -11.77 -0.97 1.21
CA SER A 138 -12.40 -1.32 -0.06
C SER A 138 -13.34 -2.52 0.07
N ASN A 139 -12.98 -3.52 0.86
CA ASN A 139 -13.82 -4.69 1.11
C ASN A 139 -15.06 -4.35 1.95
N ILE A 140 -14.91 -3.47 2.95
CA ILE A 140 -16.01 -2.94 3.75
C ILE A 140 -16.97 -2.13 2.88
N ASP A 141 -16.46 -1.24 2.03
CA ASP A 141 -17.28 -0.42 1.13
C ASP A 141 -18.06 -1.28 0.13
N LYS A 142 -17.45 -2.34 -0.41
CA LYS A 142 -18.13 -3.31 -1.28
C LYS A 142 -19.20 -4.10 -0.53
N ALA A 143 -18.92 -4.55 0.69
CA ALA A 143 -19.89 -5.26 1.52
C ALA A 143 -21.08 -4.36 1.90
N LEU A 144 -20.84 -3.10 2.24
CA LEU A 144 -21.86 -2.09 2.51
C LEU A 144 -22.72 -1.80 1.27
N SER A 145 -22.09 -1.64 0.09
CA SER A 145 -22.81 -1.43 -1.16
C SER A 145 -23.70 -2.61 -1.49
N SER A 146 -23.20 -3.84 -1.34
CA SER A 146 -24.00 -5.06 -1.56
C SER A 146 -25.16 -5.20 -0.57
N LEU A 147 -24.94 -4.80 0.70
CA LEU A 147 -26.00 -4.77 1.70
C LEU A 147 -27.07 -3.72 1.35
N LEU A 148 -26.67 -2.52 0.93
CA LEU A 148 -27.58 -1.46 0.50
C LEU A 148 -28.42 -1.88 -0.73
N ASP A 149 -27.80 -2.59 -1.70
CA ASP A 149 -28.48 -3.12 -2.86
C ASP A 149 -29.54 -4.15 -2.45
N VAL A 150 -29.22 -5.09 -1.55
CA VAL A 150 -30.16 -6.08 -1.00
C VAL A 150 -31.28 -5.41 -0.21
N VAL A 151 -30.97 -4.38 0.56
CA VAL A 151 -31.94 -3.59 1.31
C VAL A 151 -32.91 -2.87 0.36
N ASN A 152 -32.39 -2.18 -0.65
CA ASN A 152 -33.19 -1.48 -1.66
C ASN A 152 -34.11 -2.43 -2.47
N GLU A 153 -33.63 -3.65 -2.76
CA GLU A 153 -34.40 -4.66 -3.49
C GLU A 153 -35.54 -5.27 -2.64
N LYS A 154 -35.37 -5.31 -1.32
CA LYS A 154 -36.31 -5.96 -0.38
C LYS A 154 -37.22 -5.01 0.42
N ILE A 155 -36.99 -3.69 0.39
CA ILE A 155 -37.72 -2.70 1.23
C ILE A 155 -39.26 -2.71 0.98
N SER A 156 -39.77 -3.33 -0.07
CA SER A 156 -41.23 -3.40 -0.30
C SER A 156 -41.98 -4.42 0.58
N GLY A 157 -41.34 -5.11 1.55
CA GLY A 157 -42.02 -6.15 2.33
C GLY A 157 -41.33 -6.67 3.61
N ILE A 158 -40.33 -6.03 4.16
CA ILE A 158 -39.56 -6.57 5.32
C ILE A 158 -39.76 -5.76 6.59
N ASP A 159 -39.88 -6.49 7.72
CA ASP A 159 -39.82 -5.92 9.06
C ASP A 159 -38.43 -5.35 9.32
N VAL A 160 -38.36 -4.04 9.56
CA VAL A 160 -37.11 -3.28 9.80
C VAL A 160 -36.30 -3.89 10.94
N ASN A 161 -36.94 -4.57 11.89
CA ASN A 161 -36.25 -5.20 13.03
C ASN A 161 -35.44 -6.44 12.64
N ASP A 162 -35.93 -7.25 11.68
CA ASP A 162 -35.19 -8.41 11.19
C ASP A 162 -33.96 -7.98 10.38
N LEU A 163 -34.07 -6.90 9.60
CA LEU A 163 -32.96 -6.32 8.86
C LEU A 163 -31.87 -5.76 9.77
N LEU A 164 -32.26 -5.04 10.84
CA LEU A 164 -31.31 -4.52 11.84
C LEU A 164 -30.58 -5.65 12.59
N ALA A 165 -31.26 -6.77 12.86
CA ALA A 165 -30.63 -7.93 13.46
C ALA A 165 -29.56 -8.59 12.57
N ASP A 166 -29.83 -8.65 11.26
CA ASP A 166 -28.86 -9.21 10.30
C ASP A 166 -27.68 -8.26 10.04
N ILE A 167 -27.90 -6.95 9.97
CA ILE A 167 -26.83 -5.94 9.91
C ILE A 167 -25.94 -6.02 11.17
N LYS A 168 -26.54 -6.19 12.35
CA LYS A 168 -25.78 -6.33 13.60
C LYS A 168 -24.90 -7.58 13.61
N LYS A 169 -25.38 -8.71 13.10
CA LYS A 169 -24.58 -9.95 12.95
C LYS A 169 -23.40 -9.76 11.99
N VAL A 170 -23.61 -9.06 10.87
CA VAL A 170 -22.54 -8.77 9.90
C VAL A 170 -21.49 -7.84 10.50
N ALA A 171 -21.90 -6.82 11.26
CA ALA A 171 -20.99 -5.91 11.94
C ALA A 171 -20.20 -6.59 13.07
N GLU A 172 -20.83 -7.48 13.84
CA GLU A 172 -20.15 -8.29 14.86
C GLU A 172 -19.13 -9.26 14.23
N ALA A 173 -19.41 -9.79 13.05
CA ALA A 173 -18.48 -10.66 12.30
C ALA A 173 -17.30 -9.90 11.68
N ALA A 174 -17.44 -8.59 11.44
CA ALA A 174 -16.40 -7.74 10.87
C ALA A 174 -15.52 -7.04 11.95
N ASP A 175 -15.83 -7.23 13.23
CA ASP A 175 -15.14 -6.62 14.40
C ASP A 175 -15.00 -5.07 14.30
N ASP A 176 -15.90 -4.42 13.55
CA ASP A 176 -15.88 -2.96 13.31
C ASP A 176 -17.23 -2.32 13.64
N GLY A 177 -17.34 -1.77 14.87
CA GLY A 177 -18.54 -1.05 15.31
C GLY A 177 -18.92 0.18 14.46
N SER A 178 -18.03 0.68 13.61
CA SER A 178 -18.26 1.84 12.74
C SER A 178 -19.25 1.55 11.61
N ILE A 179 -19.43 0.29 11.23
CA ILE A 179 -20.38 -0.15 10.17
C ILE A 179 -21.82 0.07 10.64
N VAL A 180 -22.13 -0.28 11.88
CA VAL A 180 -23.47 -0.11 12.47
C VAL A 180 -23.87 1.36 12.52
N GLU A 181 -22.95 2.24 12.93
CA GLU A 181 -23.19 3.68 12.99
C GLU A 181 -23.48 4.28 11.61
N LYS A 182 -22.71 3.93 10.58
CA LYS A 182 -22.91 4.41 9.20
C LYS A 182 -24.23 3.91 8.60
N VAL A 183 -24.60 2.67 8.85
CA VAL A 183 -25.86 2.10 8.38
C VAL A 183 -27.04 2.79 9.07
N LEU A 184 -27.01 2.98 10.39
CA LEU A 184 -28.03 3.71 11.13
C LEU A 184 -28.15 5.17 10.70
N GLU A 185 -27.06 5.86 10.43
CA GLU A 185 -27.06 7.24 9.92
C GLU A 185 -27.72 7.33 8.52
N HIS A 186 -27.52 6.34 7.67
CA HIS A 186 -28.14 6.28 6.36
C HIS A 186 -29.66 6.03 6.43
N PHE A 187 -30.10 5.12 7.31
CA PHE A 187 -31.53 4.88 7.54
C PHE A 187 -32.23 6.09 8.16
N ASN A 188 -31.60 6.80 9.09
CA ASN A 188 -32.19 8.00 9.67
C ASN A 188 -32.32 9.15 8.65
N LYS A 189 -31.37 9.29 7.72
CA LYS A 189 -31.48 10.28 6.63
C LYS A 189 -32.56 9.95 5.61
N ALA A 190 -32.77 8.65 5.30
CA ALA A 190 -33.82 8.23 4.38
C ALA A 190 -35.24 8.38 4.97
N GLY A 191 -35.38 8.31 6.31
CA GLY A 191 -36.66 8.50 7.01
C GLY A 191 -37.11 9.95 7.10
N ASP A 192 -36.19 10.91 7.03
CA ASP A 192 -36.52 12.35 7.10
C ASP A 192 -36.93 12.96 5.74
N ASP A 193 -36.67 12.30 4.62
CA ASP A 193 -37.01 12.81 3.28
C ASP A 193 -38.46 12.48 2.84
N ASP A 194 -39.14 11.53 3.47
CA ASP A 194 -40.51 11.15 3.17
C ASP A 194 -41.60 12.01 3.87
N GLY A 195 -41.17 13.00 4.67
CA GLY A 195 -42.09 13.81 5.52
C GLY A 195 -42.61 15.11 4.93
N ASN A 196 -42.20 15.54 3.71
CA ASN A 196 -42.55 16.87 3.23
C ASN A 196 -43.10 16.92 1.80
N SER A 197 -44.04 16.03 1.48
CA SER A 197 -44.87 16.18 0.30
C SER A 197 -46.35 16.04 0.67
N ASP A 198 -46.89 17.02 1.42
CA ASP A 198 -48.33 17.24 1.36
C ASP A 198 -48.68 18.71 1.57
N THR A 199 -49.74 19.07 0.83
CA THR A 199 -50.58 20.28 0.89
C THR A 199 -50.04 21.59 0.30
N ARG A 200 -50.26 21.70 -1.02
CA ARG A 200 -50.96 22.89 -1.54
C ARG A 200 -52.02 22.48 -2.57
N ALA A 201 -53.16 22.10 -2.03
CA ALA A 201 -54.40 22.04 -2.79
C ALA A 201 -54.85 23.46 -3.22
N LYS A 202 -55.20 23.55 -4.45
CA LYS A 202 -56.17 24.36 -5.12
C LYS A 202 -57.01 25.33 -4.28
N GLU A 203 -56.91 26.58 -4.59
CA GLU A 203 -58.12 27.43 -4.65
C GLU A 203 -58.19 28.08 -6.03
N SER A 204 -59.18 27.59 -6.76
CA SER A 204 -59.78 28.24 -7.88
C SER A 204 -60.59 29.40 -7.37
N ASP A 205 -60.40 30.60 -7.86
CA ASP A 205 -61.49 31.57 -7.88
C ASP A 205 -61.63 32.16 -9.27
N SER A 206 -62.83 32.02 -9.71
CA SER A 206 -63.46 32.55 -10.90
C SER A 206 -63.97 33.99 -10.60
N GLY A 207 -63.84 34.91 -11.54
CA GLY A 207 -64.62 36.15 -11.51
C GLY A 207 -64.04 37.25 -12.39
N LYS A 208 -64.61 37.31 -13.55
CA LYS A 208 -65.32 38.49 -14.12
C LYS A 208 -64.56 39.80 -14.18
N ASP A 209 -64.27 40.34 -15.25
CA ASP A 209 -64.95 41.22 -16.22
C ASP A 209 -63.98 41.61 -17.34
#